data_bed7037c5d7fe20884cbe332ca813a52
#
_entry.id   bed7037c5d7fe20884cbe332ca813a52
#
_cell.length_a   1.000
_cell.length_b   1.000
_cell.length_c   1.000
_cell.angle_alpha   90.00
_cell.angle_beta   90.00
_cell.angle_gamma   90.00
#
_symmetry.space_group_name_H-M   'P 1'
#
loop_
_entity.id
_entity.type
_entity.pdbx_description
1 polymer ?
#
loop_
_entity_poly.entity_id
_entity_poly.type
_entity_poly.pdbx_seq_one_letter_code
_entity_poly.pdbx_strand_id
1 'polypeptide(L)'
;MSKIFDQRINSWNLYVESTFGEYLKFAKKIINNNELQRKRVKTSKTIYSLLKNDLQKGCIMPPLVLALVKTDIIDVENPDQEKLLQYINENSKNVLLLDGLQRTYTLIDADTEMGKKSEEEYQKFLKNKLRLEIYVEINKFGILYRMLTLNTGQTPMSARHQLEMLYSDMLNTEFKGVKLVTDKDGKADPDENEFIFK
;
A
#
# COMPACT_ATOMS: atom_id res chain seq x y z
N MET A 1 12.51 -1.71 -16.34
CA MET A 1 12.33 -2.27 -14.98
C MET A 1 13.66 -2.83 -14.51
N SER A 2 13.98 -2.68 -13.22
CA SER A 2 15.11 -3.36 -12.58
C SER A 2 14.59 -4.25 -11.45
N LYS A 3 15.34 -5.32 -11.12
CA LYS A 3 15.01 -6.23 -10.02
C LYS A 3 16.24 -6.49 -9.16
N ILE A 4 16.07 -6.53 -7.84
CA ILE A 4 17.11 -6.83 -6.87
C ILE A 4 16.51 -7.77 -5.84
N PHE A 5 17.26 -8.80 -5.45
CA PHE A 5 16.83 -9.69 -4.36
C PHE A 5 17.27 -9.13 -3.02
N ASP A 6 16.33 -8.93 -2.12
CA ASP A 6 16.58 -8.49 -0.75
C ASP A 6 16.73 -9.71 0.15
N GLN A 7 17.99 -10.03 0.51
CA GLN A 7 18.32 -11.19 1.34
C GLN A 7 17.77 -11.08 2.77
N ARG A 8 17.58 -9.85 3.29
CA ARG A 8 17.13 -9.64 4.66
C ARG A 8 15.67 -10.05 4.87
N ILE A 9 14.85 -9.78 3.89
CA ILE A 9 13.40 -10.06 3.95
C ILE A 9 12.98 -11.18 3.00
N ASN A 10 13.97 -11.80 2.32
CA ASN A 10 13.77 -12.90 1.38
C ASN A 10 12.69 -12.60 0.35
N SER A 11 12.84 -11.47 -0.36
CA SER A 11 11.84 -10.94 -1.29
C SER A 11 12.51 -10.29 -2.49
N TRP A 12 11.89 -10.38 -3.67
CA TRP A 12 12.29 -9.61 -4.83
C TRP A 12 11.79 -8.18 -4.71
N ASN A 13 12.68 -7.22 -4.91
CA ASN A 13 12.38 -5.81 -5.02
C ASN A 13 12.44 -5.40 -6.49
N LEU A 14 11.34 -4.88 -7.02
CA LEU A 14 11.18 -4.44 -8.40
C LEU A 14 11.05 -2.92 -8.45
N TYR A 15 11.79 -2.28 -9.34
CA TYR A 15 11.57 -0.90 -9.75
C TYR A 15 10.86 -0.86 -11.10
N VAL A 16 9.64 -0.36 -11.11
CA VAL A 16 8.77 -0.33 -12.29
C VAL A 16 8.41 1.13 -12.61
N GLU A 17 8.56 1.50 -13.88
CA GLU A 17 7.97 2.73 -14.40
C GLU A 17 6.57 2.42 -14.93
N SER A 18 5.60 3.22 -14.53
CA SER A 18 4.20 3.10 -14.93
C SER A 18 3.64 4.47 -15.30
N THR A 19 2.41 4.53 -15.76
CA THR A 19 1.69 5.76 -16.01
C THR A 19 0.66 6.04 -14.91
N PHE A 20 0.22 7.30 -14.79
CA PHE A 20 -0.87 7.64 -13.86
C PHE A 20 -2.12 6.81 -14.16
N GLY A 21 -2.47 6.67 -15.44
CA GLY A 21 -3.65 5.92 -15.85
C GLY A 21 -3.60 4.44 -15.50
N GLU A 22 -2.46 3.78 -15.68
CA GLU A 22 -2.25 2.38 -15.29
C GLU A 22 -2.32 2.22 -13.77
N TYR A 23 -1.60 3.06 -13.03
CA TYR A 23 -1.59 3.01 -11.58
C TYR A 23 -2.96 3.28 -10.97
N LEU A 24 -3.71 4.27 -11.46
CA LEU A 24 -5.04 4.61 -10.96
C LEU A 24 -6.05 3.45 -11.07
N LYS A 25 -6.00 2.67 -12.17
CA LYS A 25 -6.82 1.46 -12.31
C LYS A 25 -6.53 0.44 -11.22
N PHE A 26 -5.27 0.33 -10.84
CA PHE A 26 -4.79 -0.58 -9.81
C PHE A 26 -5.04 -0.03 -8.40
N ALA A 27 -4.74 1.25 -8.17
CA ALA A 27 -4.83 1.90 -6.86
C ALA A 27 -6.23 1.86 -6.24
N LYS A 28 -7.28 2.02 -7.04
CA LYS A 28 -8.67 1.96 -6.57
C LYS A 28 -9.01 0.59 -5.95
N LYS A 29 -8.39 -0.49 -6.44
CA LYS A 29 -8.57 -1.84 -5.88
C LYS A 29 -7.77 -2.01 -4.57
N ILE A 30 -6.52 -1.53 -4.55
CA ILE A 30 -5.62 -1.69 -3.40
C ILE A 30 -6.12 -0.90 -2.18
N ILE A 31 -6.57 0.34 -2.37
CA ILE A 31 -6.99 1.20 -1.25
C ILE A 31 -8.15 0.56 -0.47
N ASN A 32 -9.08 -0.08 -1.14
CA ASN A 32 -10.22 -0.73 -0.49
C ASN A 32 -9.82 -1.96 0.34
N ASN A 33 -8.69 -2.59 0.02
CA ASN A 33 -8.22 -3.81 0.68
C ASN A 33 -7.12 -3.53 1.72
N ASN A 34 -6.76 -2.26 1.94
CA ASN A 34 -5.57 -1.91 2.71
C ASN A 34 -5.87 -1.78 4.22
N GLU A 35 -6.13 -2.91 4.88
CA GLU A 35 -6.42 -2.98 6.31
C GLU A 35 -5.25 -2.53 7.20
N LEU A 36 -4.02 -2.63 6.69
CA LEU A 36 -2.80 -2.34 7.44
C LEU A 36 -2.44 -0.85 7.50
N GLN A 37 -3.15 0.03 6.78
CA GLN A 37 -2.79 1.43 6.71
C GLN A 37 -3.75 2.36 7.46
N ARG A 38 -3.16 3.49 7.90
CA ARG A 38 -3.90 4.57 8.56
C ARG A 38 -4.98 5.14 7.65
N LYS A 39 -6.09 5.58 8.26
CA LYS A 39 -7.13 6.34 7.56
C LYS A 39 -6.53 7.61 6.93
N ARG A 40 -7.13 8.11 5.86
CA ARG A 40 -6.74 9.39 5.21
C ARG A 40 -6.60 10.50 6.25
N VAL A 41 -5.41 11.11 6.35
CA VAL A 41 -5.16 12.22 7.28
C VAL A 41 -5.73 13.50 6.68
N LYS A 42 -6.66 14.13 7.41
CA LYS A 42 -7.31 15.38 6.97
C LYS A 42 -6.45 16.64 7.21
N THR A 43 -5.38 16.54 7.99
CA THR A 43 -4.64 17.69 8.56
C THR A 43 -3.63 18.35 7.63
N SER A 44 -3.22 17.73 6.55
CA SER A 44 -2.16 18.28 5.65
C SER A 44 -2.73 18.90 4.36
N LYS A 45 -3.82 19.65 4.45
CA LYS A 45 -4.50 20.22 3.26
C LYS A 45 -3.56 21.03 2.35
N THR A 46 -2.64 21.81 2.91
CA THR A 46 -1.77 22.72 2.13
C THR A 46 -0.74 21.97 1.29
N ILE A 47 0.01 21.02 1.88
CA ILE A 47 1.07 20.29 1.18
C ILE A 47 0.48 19.39 0.08
N TYR A 48 -0.61 18.70 0.37
CA TYR A 48 -1.26 17.81 -0.61
C TYR A 48 -2.01 18.60 -1.69
N SER A 49 -2.49 19.82 -1.42
CA SER A 49 -3.04 20.70 -2.46
C SER A 49 -1.96 21.21 -3.42
N LEU A 50 -0.77 21.53 -2.91
CA LEU A 50 0.38 21.85 -3.75
C LEU A 50 0.78 20.68 -4.63
N LEU A 51 0.98 19.50 -4.05
CA LEU A 51 1.30 18.29 -4.80
C LEU A 51 0.24 17.99 -5.87
N LYS A 52 -1.06 18.13 -5.55
CA LYS A 52 -2.14 17.92 -6.52
C LYS A 52 -2.01 18.84 -7.73
N ASN A 53 -1.77 20.13 -7.48
CA ASN A 53 -1.59 21.11 -8.55
C ASN A 53 -0.35 20.81 -9.41
N ASP A 54 0.72 20.35 -8.77
CA ASP A 54 1.96 20.02 -9.46
C ASP A 54 1.83 18.73 -10.29
N LEU A 55 1.10 17.73 -9.79
CA LEU A 55 0.78 16.50 -10.55
C LEU A 55 -0.02 16.83 -11.83
N GLN A 56 -0.97 17.76 -11.76
CA GLN A 56 -1.73 18.21 -12.93
C GLN A 56 -0.83 18.89 -13.98
N LYS A 57 0.31 19.45 -13.56
CA LYS A 57 1.32 20.07 -14.44
C LYS A 57 2.41 19.10 -14.89
N GLY A 58 2.34 17.83 -14.49
CA GLY A 58 3.28 16.78 -14.88
C GLY A 58 4.50 16.62 -13.97
N CYS A 59 4.41 17.05 -12.70
CA CYS A 59 5.51 16.84 -11.76
C CYS A 59 5.71 15.35 -11.48
N ILE A 60 6.96 14.96 -11.22
CA ILE A 60 7.33 13.61 -10.80
C ILE A 60 7.22 13.53 -9.28
N MET A 61 6.41 12.63 -8.77
CA MET A 61 6.34 12.36 -7.33
C MET A 61 7.34 11.27 -6.90
N PRO A 62 7.72 11.22 -5.61
CA PRO A 62 8.53 10.11 -5.08
C PRO A 62 7.87 8.76 -5.35
N PRO A 63 8.66 7.68 -5.50
CA PRO A 63 8.14 6.35 -5.77
C PRO A 63 7.09 5.92 -4.75
N LEU A 64 6.08 5.18 -5.20
CA LEU A 64 5.11 4.53 -4.33
C LEU A 64 5.61 3.13 -4.02
N VAL A 65 5.53 2.70 -2.77
CA VAL A 65 6.06 1.41 -2.33
C VAL A 65 4.93 0.43 -2.07
N LEU A 66 4.94 -0.66 -2.81
CA LEU A 66 3.94 -1.72 -2.77
C LEU A 66 4.56 -3.02 -2.25
N ALA A 67 3.74 -3.89 -1.72
CA ALA A 67 4.11 -5.24 -1.34
C ALA A 67 3.08 -6.24 -1.83
N LEU A 68 3.49 -7.27 -2.52
CA LEU A 68 2.69 -8.45 -2.77
C LEU A 68 2.99 -9.48 -1.69
N VAL A 69 2.01 -9.73 -0.84
CA VAL A 69 2.13 -10.66 0.28
C VAL A 69 2.36 -12.06 -0.26
N LYS A 70 3.25 -12.82 0.39
CA LYS A 70 3.57 -14.19 0.02
C LYS A 70 2.30 -15.04 -0.06
N THR A 71 2.08 -15.62 -1.23
CA THR A 71 1.08 -16.65 -1.48
C THR A 71 1.86 -17.92 -1.84
N ASP A 72 1.58 -19.05 -1.26
CA ASP A 72 2.37 -20.30 -1.35
C ASP A 72 2.58 -20.87 -2.78
N ILE A 73 2.50 -20.05 -3.82
CA ILE A 73 2.28 -20.50 -5.21
C ILE A 73 3.48 -20.30 -6.14
N ILE A 74 4.54 -19.57 -5.76
CA ILE A 74 5.66 -19.33 -6.70
C ILE A 74 7.00 -19.76 -6.13
N ASP A 75 7.65 -20.65 -6.88
CA ASP A 75 9.11 -20.85 -6.80
C ASP A 75 9.81 -19.72 -7.56
N VAL A 76 10.35 -18.74 -6.81
CA VAL A 76 10.86 -17.48 -7.37
C VAL A 76 12.40 -17.47 -7.38
N GLU A 77 13.07 -18.56 -7.72
CA GLU A 77 14.53 -18.54 -7.76
C GLU A 77 15.10 -17.55 -8.78
N ASN A 78 14.44 -17.34 -9.91
CA ASN A 78 14.83 -16.30 -10.88
C ASN A 78 13.68 -15.92 -11.83
N PRO A 79 12.68 -15.18 -11.37
CA PRO A 79 11.51 -14.91 -12.20
C PRO A 79 11.82 -13.99 -13.37
N ASP A 80 11.24 -14.32 -14.53
CA ASP A 80 11.18 -13.42 -15.67
C ASP A 80 10.33 -12.19 -15.33
N GLN A 81 10.73 -11.05 -15.86
CA GLN A 81 10.10 -9.76 -15.59
C GLN A 81 8.63 -9.71 -15.99
N GLU A 82 8.30 -10.25 -17.16
CA GLU A 82 6.92 -10.26 -17.66
C GLU A 82 6.04 -11.16 -16.79
N LYS A 83 6.54 -12.32 -16.38
CA LYS A 83 5.85 -13.23 -15.48
C LYS A 83 5.56 -12.61 -14.11
N LEU A 84 6.53 -11.83 -13.56
CA LEU A 84 6.32 -11.11 -12.31
C LEU A 84 5.23 -10.05 -12.42
N LEU A 85 5.21 -9.26 -13.49
CA LEU A 85 4.17 -8.26 -13.71
C LEU A 85 2.79 -8.88 -13.89
N GLN A 86 2.70 -9.97 -14.66
CA GLN A 86 1.47 -10.73 -14.81
C GLN A 86 0.99 -11.24 -13.45
N TYR A 87 1.87 -11.86 -12.67
CA TYR A 87 1.57 -12.37 -11.35
C TYR A 87 1.07 -11.29 -10.38
N ILE A 88 1.70 -10.11 -10.36
CA ILE A 88 1.25 -8.97 -9.55
C ILE A 88 -0.16 -8.54 -9.96
N ASN A 89 -0.46 -8.50 -11.26
CA ASN A 89 -1.78 -8.14 -11.76
C ASN A 89 -2.86 -9.16 -11.37
N GLU A 90 -2.57 -10.44 -11.49
CA GLU A 90 -3.47 -11.54 -11.14
C GLU A 90 -3.75 -11.57 -9.64
N ASN A 91 -2.74 -11.25 -8.82
CA ASN A 91 -2.81 -11.24 -7.35
C ASN A 91 -3.03 -9.84 -6.75
N SER A 92 -3.60 -8.93 -7.51
CA SER A 92 -3.79 -7.53 -7.10
C SER A 92 -4.57 -7.35 -5.78
N LYS A 93 -5.36 -8.33 -5.36
CA LYS A 93 -6.07 -8.34 -4.07
C LYS A 93 -5.13 -8.51 -2.87
N ASN A 94 -3.96 -9.12 -3.08
CA ASN A 94 -2.94 -9.38 -2.05
C ASN A 94 -1.84 -8.30 -2.05
N VAL A 95 -2.02 -7.24 -2.83
CA VAL A 95 -1.08 -6.12 -2.85
C VAL A 95 -1.45 -5.10 -1.80
N LEU A 96 -0.45 -4.73 -1.00
CA LEU A 96 -0.52 -3.70 0.03
C LEU A 96 0.30 -2.48 -0.41
N LEU A 97 -0.16 -1.30 -0.03
CA LEU A 97 0.60 -0.06 -0.22
C LEU A 97 1.38 0.22 1.07
N LEU A 98 2.71 0.06 1.06
CA LEU A 98 3.57 0.27 2.25
C LEU A 98 3.87 1.74 2.49
N ASP A 99 4.17 2.50 1.43
CA ASP A 99 4.37 3.94 1.50
C ASP A 99 3.72 4.65 0.31
N GLY A 100 3.25 5.87 0.55
CA GLY A 100 2.63 6.73 -0.46
C GLY A 100 1.11 6.78 -0.45
N LEU A 101 0.44 6.34 0.63
CA LEU A 101 -1.04 6.37 0.73
C LEU A 101 -1.61 7.78 0.48
N GLN A 102 -1.03 8.79 1.12
CA GLN A 102 -1.51 10.17 0.94
C GLN A 102 -1.25 10.68 -0.48
N ARG A 103 -0.11 10.30 -1.07
CA ARG A 103 0.22 10.61 -2.47
C ARG A 103 -0.75 9.94 -3.44
N THR A 104 -1.16 8.72 -3.15
CA THR A 104 -2.16 7.99 -3.94
C THR A 104 -3.53 8.68 -3.85
N TYR A 105 -3.98 9.08 -2.67
CA TYR A 105 -5.21 9.87 -2.54
C TYR A 105 -5.13 11.19 -3.29
N THR A 106 -3.98 11.86 -3.23
CA THR A 106 -3.77 13.13 -3.97
C THR A 106 -3.85 12.92 -5.48
N LEU A 107 -3.31 11.81 -5.99
CA LEU A 107 -3.41 11.46 -7.40
C LEU A 107 -4.85 11.14 -7.82
N ILE A 108 -5.63 10.45 -6.97
CA ILE A 108 -7.06 10.19 -7.21
C ILE A 108 -7.87 11.49 -7.22
N ASP A 109 -7.56 12.43 -6.31
CA ASP A 109 -8.21 13.73 -6.29
C ASP A 109 -7.86 14.53 -7.57
N ALA A 110 -6.60 14.46 -8.03
CA ALA A 110 -6.16 15.07 -9.29
C ALA A 110 -6.86 14.45 -10.51
N ASP A 111 -6.99 13.12 -10.55
CA ASP A 111 -7.73 12.36 -11.58
C ASP A 111 -9.18 12.86 -11.68
N THR A 112 -9.85 13.02 -10.54
CA THR A 112 -11.23 13.50 -10.47
C THR A 112 -11.38 14.92 -11.00
N GLU A 113 -10.42 15.80 -10.76
CA GLU A 113 -10.42 17.17 -11.25
C GLU A 113 -10.07 17.23 -12.74
N MET A 114 -9.06 16.49 -13.18
CA MET A 114 -8.65 16.43 -14.57
C MET A 114 -9.71 15.82 -15.49
N GLY A 115 -10.47 14.85 -15.00
CA GLY A 115 -11.61 14.28 -15.73
C GLY A 115 -12.75 15.26 -16.04
N LYS A 116 -12.73 16.47 -15.44
CA LYS A 116 -13.67 17.55 -15.74
C LYS A 116 -13.15 18.54 -16.80
N LYS A 117 -11.90 18.37 -17.22
CA LYS A 117 -11.26 19.21 -18.25
C LYS A 117 -11.49 18.64 -19.65
N SER A 118 -10.79 19.20 -20.64
CA SER A 118 -10.84 18.65 -21.99
C SER A 118 -10.27 17.23 -22.05
N GLU A 119 -10.77 16.42 -22.98
CA GLU A 119 -10.27 15.05 -23.19
C GLU A 119 -8.78 15.02 -23.48
N GLU A 120 -8.28 16.01 -24.23
CA GLU A 120 -6.86 16.11 -24.58
C GLU A 120 -5.98 16.31 -23.31
N GLU A 121 -6.37 17.24 -22.42
CA GLU A 121 -5.65 17.50 -21.16
C GLU A 121 -5.71 16.28 -20.24
N TYR A 122 -6.86 15.60 -20.17
CA TYR A 122 -7.03 14.42 -19.36
C TYR A 122 -6.16 13.26 -19.86
N GLN A 123 -6.15 13.00 -21.16
CA GLN A 123 -5.30 11.95 -21.73
C GLN A 123 -3.80 12.27 -21.56
N LYS A 124 -3.40 13.53 -21.63
CA LYS A 124 -2.03 13.94 -21.33
C LYS A 124 -1.67 13.67 -19.87
N PHE A 125 -2.57 14.00 -18.94
CA PHE A 125 -2.41 13.71 -17.52
C PHE A 125 -2.24 12.22 -17.25
N LEU A 126 -3.08 11.36 -17.83
CA LEU A 126 -3.01 9.92 -17.65
C LEU A 126 -1.70 9.29 -18.17
N LYS A 127 -1.04 9.92 -19.14
CA LYS A 127 0.25 9.48 -19.71
C LYS A 127 1.46 9.88 -18.86
N ASN A 128 1.31 10.77 -17.86
CA ASN A 128 2.40 11.16 -16.97
C ASN A 128 2.97 9.92 -16.28
N LYS A 129 4.29 9.92 -16.09
CA LYS A 129 5.03 8.78 -15.54
C LYS A 129 5.12 8.85 -14.01
N LEU A 130 5.10 7.67 -13.39
CA LEU A 130 5.41 7.48 -11.98
C LEU A 130 6.29 6.24 -11.80
N ARG A 131 6.92 6.14 -10.64
CA ARG A 131 7.76 4.99 -10.28
C ARG A 131 7.09 4.22 -9.15
N LEU A 132 7.11 2.90 -9.30
CA LEU A 132 6.67 1.95 -8.29
C LEU A 132 7.88 1.16 -7.82
N GLU A 133 7.98 0.97 -6.52
CA GLU A 133 8.85 0.00 -5.88
C GLU A 133 7.95 -1.12 -5.34
N ILE A 134 8.18 -2.36 -5.79
CA ILE A 134 7.29 -3.47 -5.48
C ILE A 134 8.09 -4.61 -4.86
N TYR A 135 7.78 -4.96 -3.61
CA TYR A 135 8.27 -6.16 -2.96
C TYR A 135 7.36 -7.32 -3.30
N VAL A 136 7.93 -8.38 -3.92
CA VAL A 136 7.17 -9.55 -4.37
C VAL A 136 7.45 -10.73 -3.45
N GLU A 137 6.41 -11.45 -3.05
CA GLU A 137 6.48 -12.59 -2.13
C GLU A 137 7.05 -12.23 -0.75
N ILE A 138 6.75 -11.03 -0.28
CA ILE A 138 7.18 -10.56 1.03
C ILE A 138 6.34 -11.20 2.14
N ASN A 139 7.00 -11.68 3.18
CA ASN A 139 6.32 -12.19 4.38
C ASN A 139 5.94 -11.05 5.36
N LYS A 140 5.14 -11.35 6.38
CA LYS A 140 4.67 -10.38 7.38
C LYS A 140 5.80 -9.64 8.10
N PHE A 141 6.87 -10.33 8.47
CA PHE A 141 8.03 -9.70 9.11
C PHE A 141 8.73 -8.72 8.17
N GLY A 142 8.87 -9.08 6.90
CA GLY A 142 9.40 -8.20 5.87
C GLY A 142 8.54 -6.95 5.67
N ILE A 143 7.21 -7.10 5.64
CA ILE A 143 6.28 -5.98 5.57
C ILE A 143 6.49 -5.02 6.74
N LEU A 144 6.48 -5.54 7.98
CA LEU A 144 6.68 -4.74 9.17
C LEU A 144 8.05 -4.04 9.15
N TYR A 145 9.12 -4.78 8.82
CA TYR A 145 10.47 -4.23 8.70
C TYR A 145 10.51 -3.07 7.69
N ARG A 146 9.87 -3.23 6.52
CA ARG A 146 9.81 -2.15 5.52
C ARG A 146 8.95 -0.98 5.98
N MET A 147 7.82 -1.22 6.59
CA MET A 147 7.00 -0.12 7.13
C MET A 147 7.74 0.69 8.20
N LEU A 148 8.53 0.04 9.04
CA LEU A 148 9.38 0.74 10.03
C LEU A 148 10.49 1.53 9.36
N THR A 149 11.19 0.96 8.39
CA THR A 149 12.33 1.59 7.73
C THR A 149 11.95 2.69 6.74
N LEU A 150 10.81 2.55 6.04
CA LEU A 150 10.30 3.56 5.12
C LEU A 150 9.72 4.79 5.85
N ASN A 151 9.21 4.61 7.06
CA ASN A 151 8.60 5.69 7.84
C ASN A 151 9.57 6.35 8.84
N THR A 152 10.87 6.09 8.76
CA THR A 152 11.88 6.79 9.56
C THR A 152 11.87 8.28 9.20
N GLY A 153 11.54 9.14 10.18
CA GLY A 153 11.41 10.60 9.98
C GLY A 153 9.99 11.10 9.73
N GLN A 154 9.01 10.21 9.56
CA GLN A 154 7.58 10.55 9.59
C GLN A 154 7.01 10.29 10.99
N THR A 155 5.71 10.53 11.20
CA THR A 155 5.06 10.15 12.46
C THR A 155 5.21 8.64 12.66
N PRO A 156 5.97 8.17 13.66
CA PRO A 156 6.23 6.75 13.84
C PRO A 156 4.92 5.97 14.01
N MET A 157 4.91 4.74 13.51
CA MET A 157 3.86 3.80 13.83
C MET A 157 3.91 3.50 15.34
N SER A 158 2.77 3.57 16.03
CA SER A 158 2.75 3.24 17.47
C SER A 158 3.18 1.79 17.69
N ALA A 159 3.85 1.52 18.82
CA ALA A 159 4.26 0.15 19.18
C ALA A 159 3.04 -0.80 19.19
N ARG A 160 1.90 -0.33 19.63
CA ARG A 160 0.64 -1.06 19.59
C ARG A 160 0.26 -1.48 18.16
N HIS A 161 0.27 -0.56 17.21
CA HIS A 161 -0.07 -0.87 15.81
C HIS A 161 0.93 -1.85 15.18
N GLN A 162 2.20 -1.78 15.57
CA GLN A 162 3.21 -2.76 15.17
C GLN A 162 2.87 -4.16 15.69
N LEU A 163 2.44 -4.26 16.96
CA LEU A 163 2.01 -5.51 17.57
C LEU A 163 0.72 -6.04 16.94
N GLU A 164 -0.27 -5.19 16.69
CA GLU A 164 -1.51 -5.57 15.99
C GLU A 164 -1.21 -6.17 14.61
N MET A 165 -0.26 -5.61 13.88
CA MET A 165 0.17 -6.16 12.58
C MET A 165 0.87 -7.50 12.70
N LEU A 166 1.77 -7.67 13.69
CA LEU A 166 2.49 -8.93 13.92
C LEU A 166 1.54 -10.07 14.28
N TYR A 167 0.53 -9.77 15.08
CA TYR A 167 -0.40 -10.74 15.62
C TYR A 167 -1.78 -10.74 14.93
N SER A 168 -1.91 -10.09 13.77
CA SER A 168 -3.19 -9.96 13.05
C SER A 168 -3.89 -11.32 12.81
N ASP A 169 -3.13 -12.38 12.57
CA ASP A 169 -3.72 -13.72 12.39
C ASP A 169 -4.27 -14.30 13.70
N MET A 170 -3.62 -13.96 14.83
CA MET A 170 -4.12 -14.37 16.16
C MET A 170 -5.35 -13.57 16.58
N LEU A 171 -5.43 -12.29 16.15
CA LEU A 171 -6.56 -11.42 16.43
C LEU A 171 -7.83 -11.86 15.68
N ASN A 172 -7.65 -12.47 14.50
CA ASN A 172 -8.76 -12.99 13.69
C ASN A 172 -9.15 -14.43 14.04
N THR A 173 -8.46 -15.05 15.00
CA THR A 173 -8.74 -16.43 15.42
C THR A 173 -9.41 -16.40 16.78
N GLU A 174 -10.62 -16.96 16.89
CA GLU A 174 -11.24 -17.19 18.20
C GLU A 174 -10.39 -18.18 19.00
N PHE A 175 -9.77 -17.72 20.06
CA PHE A 175 -9.00 -18.56 20.95
C PHE A 175 -9.88 -19.02 22.12
N LYS A 176 -10.33 -20.28 22.12
CA LYS A 176 -11.19 -20.87 23.15
C LYS A 176 -12.49 -20.07 23.43
N GLY A 177 -13.10 -19.52 22.40
CA GLY A 177 -14.33 -18.71 22.54
C GLY A 177 -14.09 -17.25 22.99
N VAL A 178 -12.84 -16.79 22.98
CA VAL A 178 -12.47 -15.39 23.24
C VAL A 178 -12.13 -14.69 21.93
N LYS A 179 -12.74 -13.54 21.69
CA LYS A 179 -12.47 -12.70 20.53
C LYS A 179 -11.63 -11.49 20.96
N LEU A 180 -10.51 -11.28 20.30
CA LEU A 180 -9.66 -10.10 20.50
C LEU A 180 -10.07 -8.98 19.55
N VAL A 181 -10.39 -7.83 20.11
CA VAL A 181 -10.86 -6.63 19.38
C VAL A 181 -9.76 -5.59 19.35
N THR A 182 -9.52 -5.02 18.17
CA THR A 182 -8.55 -3.92 17.99
C THR A 182 -9.22 -2.55 18.19
N ASP A 183 -8.41 -1.48 18.34
CA ASP A 183 -8.94 -0.12 18.40
C ASP A 183 -9.74 0.30 17.15
N LYS A 184 -9.58 -0.41 16.03
CA LYS A 184 -10.32 -0.15 14.79
C LYS A 184 -11.76 -0.68 14.87
N ASP A 185 -11.93 -1.77 15.59
CA ASP A 185 -13.21 -2.49 15.70
C ASP A 185 -14.15 -1.85 16.72
N GLY A 186 -13.64 -0.95 17.56
CA GLY A 186 -14.42 -0.20 18.53
C GLY A 186 -14.16 -0.63 19.98
N LYS A 187 -15.21 -0.57 20.82
CA LYS A 187 -15.14 -1.01 22.22
C LYS A 187 -15.45 -2.51 22.28
N ALA A 188 -14.61 -3.26 22.98
CA ALA A 188 -14.87 -4.66 23.26
C ALA A 188 -16.09 -4.80 24.19
N ASP A 189 -16.92 -5.81 23.94
CA ASP A 189 -18.02 -6.21 24.79
C ASP A 189 -17.62 -7.47 25.57
N PRO A 190 -17.35 -7.36 26.89
CA PRO A 190 -16.97 -8.50 27.71
C PRO A 190 -18.08 -9.56 27.82
N ASP A 191 -19.35 -9.17 27.65
CA ASP A 191 -20.49 -10.11 27.71
C ASP A 191 -20.56 -10.99 26.46
N GLU A 192 -19.92 -10.55 25.34
CA GLU A 192 -19.72 -11.35 24.13
C GLU A 192 -18.32 -12.02 24.08
N ASN A 193 -17.61 -12.12 25.20
CA ASN A 193 -16.22 -12.60 25.28
C ASN A 193 -15.23 -11.83 24.42
N GLU A 194 -15.47 -10.54 24.20
CA GLU A 194 -14.56 -9.66 23.49
C GLU A 194 -13.61 -8.96 24.45
N PHE A 195 -12.33 -8.95 24.12
CA PHE A 195 -11.28 -8.29 24.91
C PHE A 195 -10.41 -7.40 24.03
N ILE A 196 -10.07 -6.21 24.55
CA ILE A 196 -9.20 -5.29 23.83
C ILE A 196 -7.76 -5.84 23.81
N PHE A 197 -7.19 -5.96 22.63
CA PHE A 197 -5.75 -6.24 22.47
C PHE A 197 -4.95 -5.00 22.91
N LYS A 198 -4.23 -5.14 24.00
CA LYS A 198 -3.38 -4.08 24.59
C LYS A 198 -1.91 -4.40 24.43
#